data_7a61e3a6db79756a67a288ae74d00206
#
_entry.id   7a61e3a6db79756a67a288ae74d00206
#
_cell.length_a   1.000
_cell.length_b   1.000
_cell.length_c   1.000
_cell.angle_alpha   90.00
_cell.angle_beta   90.00
_cell.angle_gamma   90.00
#
_symmetry.space_group_name_H-M   'P 1'
#
loop_
_entity.id
_entity.type
_entity.pdbx_description
1 polymer ?
#
loop_
_entity_poly.entity_id
_entity_poly.type
_entity_poly.pdbx_seq_one_letter_code
_entity_poly.pdbx_strand_id
1 'polypeptide(L)'
;MNDALKGTIDAYASVPMLYRAVNLRCDAISTVPTKLYRLEEEAEWPFRQDLAQLIKETERHLLLTGGAFWLKLRRGNVLTGFQILNPTTMRVDWDTRKAQPGNPYAGITFHQSVGDAQYGPWSIDDIVYFREPSLYDEVRPGLAPASVALQSAQLGHYLERFASHFFEGGAQPITVLNLPENMDESEFKRFQTEWTSRFSGVINAFRTAFVRAPDLKVSTITPPINELMLPELQERVITSIAMTLGVPRTMLEASAANYATADSDRQSFWRETIVPRLSLYDQVLNNQLLEPLNYQLRFNPEALDVLQTDEAMRAGSLLQLVQAGVPLRGAMTILGYDQIEEALGPE
;
A
#
# COMPACT_ATOMS: atom_id res chain seq x y z
N MET A 1 7.87 -15.41 10.50
CA MET A 1 7.28 -14.46 9.52
C MET A 1 6.79 -15.28 8.35
N ASN A 2 5.55 -15.08 7.88
CA ASN A 2 4.99 -15.81 6.73
C ASN A 2 5.77 -15.41 5.47
N ASP A 3 6.06 -16.37 4.57
CA ASP A 3 6.84 -16.12 3.35
C ASP A 3 6.22 -15.04 2.44
N ALA A 4 4.88 -14.97 2.38
CA ALA A 4 4.18 -13.93 1.64
C ALA A 4 4.42 -12.52 2.22
N LEU A 5 4.43 -12.38 3.54
CA LEU A 5 4.68 -11.12 4.22
C LEU A 5 6.13 -10.65 4.01
N LYS A 6 7.08 -11.58 4.10
CA LYS A 6 8.50 -11.30 3.79
C LYS A 6 8.62 -10.84 2.33
N GLY A 7 8.02 -11.55 1.38
CA GLY A 7 8.04 -11.18 -0.03
C GLY A 7 7.46 -9.79 -0.30
N THR A 8 6.40 -9.39 0.41
CA THR A 8 5.80 -8.06 0.28
C THR A 8 6.74 -6.94 0.74
N ILE A 9 7.43 -7.15 1.87
CA ILE A 9 8.40 -6.19 2.41
C ILE A 9 9.62 -6.10 1.51
N ASP A 10 10.14 -7.23 1.04
CA ASP A 10 11.27 -7.28 0.12
C ASP A 10 10.92 -6.58 -1.22
N ALA A 11 9.70 -6.79 -1.72
CA ALA A 11 9.20 -6.09 -2.92
C ALA A 11 9.08 -4.58 -2.70
N TYR A 12 8.55 -4.14 -1.55
CA TYR A 12 8.48 -2.72 -1.20
C TYR A 12 9.88 -2.09 -1.15
N ALA A 13 10.87 -2.80 -0.64
CA ALA A 13 12.25 -2.30 -0.54
C ALA A 13 13.00 -2.29 -1.88
N SER A 14 12.58 -3.10 -2.88
CA SER A 14 13.32 -3.32 -4.12
C SER A 14 12.60 -2.84 -5.39
N VAL A 15 11.28 -2.60 -5.35
CA VAL A 15 10.49 -2.21 -6.52
C VAL A 15 10.07 -0.73 -6.42
N PRO A 16 10.68 0.18 -7.22
CA PRO A 16 10.47 1.62 -7.10
C PRO A 16 8.99 2.03 -7.19
N MET A 17 8.23 1.42 -8.08
CA MET A 17 6.81 1.74 -8.27
C MET A 17 5.96 1.38 -7.06
N LEU A 18 6.22 0.22 -6.43
CA LEU A 18 5.53 -0.17 -5.20
C LEU A 18 5.91 0.77 -4.04
N TYR A 19 7.20 1.07 -3.91
CA TYR A 19 7.70 2.02 -2.92
C TYR A 19 7.03 3.39 -3.08
N ARG A 20 6.98 3.91 -4.30
CA ARG A 20 6.37 5.20 -4.60
C ARG A 20 4.87 5.22 -4.30
N ALA A 21 4.12 4.20 -4.74
CA ALA A 21 2.68 4.12 -4.54
C ALA A 21 2.30 4.05 -3.05
N VAL A 22 3.01 3.22 -2.27
CA VAL A 22 2.79 3.12 -0.81
C VAL A 22 3.07 4.46 -0.13
N ASN A 23 4.23 5.09 -0.43
CA ASN A 23 4.58 6.35 0.23
C ASN A 23 3.67 7.51 -0.19
N LEU A 24 3.20 7.56 -1.43
CA LEU A 24 2.20 8.55 -1.86
C LEU A 24 0.93 8.49 -1.00
N ARG A 25 0.42 7.30 -0.73
CA ARG A 25 -0.75 7.14 0.14
C ARG A 25 -0.45 7.55 1.58
N CYS A 26 0.70 7.12 2.10
CA CYS A 26 1.12 7.47 3.46
C CYS A 26 1.28 8.98 3.64
N ASP A 27 1.88 9.64 2.66
CA ASP A 27 2.06 11.09 2.68
C ASP A 27 0.70 11.80 2.56
N ALA A 28 -0.13 11.41 1.62
CA ALA A 28 -1.44 12.02 1.40
C ALA A 28 -2.32 11.93 2.66
N ILE A 29 -2.49 10.74 3.24
CA ILE A 29 -3.37 10.58 4.40
C ILE A 29 -2.88 11.36 5.62
N SER A 30 -1.56 11.49 5.80
CA SER A 30 -0.96 12.22 6.92
C SER A 30 -1.09 13.74 6.80
N THR A 31 -1.37 14.26 5.60
CA THR A 31 -1.56 15.70 5.38
C THR A 31 -3.00 16.16 5.55
N VAL A 32 -3.95 15.24 5.74
CA VAL A 32 -5.36 15.60 5.96
C VAL A 32 -5.49 16.35 7.29
N PRO A 33 -6.00 17.60 7.28
CA PRO A 33 -6.21 18.35 8.50
C PRO A 33 -7.16 17.63 9.47
N THR A 34 -6.85 17.71 10.74
CA THR A 34 -7.66 17.13 11.81
C THR A 34 -8.09 18.21 12.80
N LYS A 35 -9.28 18.07 13.36
CA LYS A 35 -9.75 18.85 14.49
C LYS A 35 -10.04 17.91 15.65
N LEU A 36 -9.56 18.28 16.82
CA LEU A 36 -9.82 17.56 18.06
C LEU A 36 -10.77 18.38 18.93
N TYR A 37 -11.76 17.74 19.49
CA TYR A 37 -12.73 18.35 20.40
C TYR A 37 -12.67 17.66 21.75
N ARG A 38 -12.84 18.43 22.81
CA ARG A 38 -13.03 17.94 24.16
C ARG A 38 -14.26 18.62 24.76
N LEU A 39 -15.29 17.83 25.09
CA LEU A 39 -16.56 18.36 25.60
C LEU A 39 -17.12 19.48 24.70
N GLU A 40 -17.06 19.25 23.37
CA GLU A 40 -17.51 20.16 22.29
C GLU A 40 -16.63 21.41 22.06
N GLU A 41 -15.59 21.63 22.88
CA GLU A 41 -14.60 22.69 22.65
C GLU A 41 -13.41 22.18 21.85
N GLU A 42 -12.88 23.01 20.94
CA GLU A 42 -11.69 22.68 20.16
C GLU A 42 -10.48 22.56 21.10
N ALA A 43 -9.72 21.47 20.95
CA ALA A 43 -8.62 21.13 21.82
C ALA A 43 -7.35 20.77 21.01
N GLU A 44 -6.20 20.88 21.64
CA GLU A 44 -4.94 20.43 21.06
C GLU A 44 -4.74 18.91 21.27
N TRP A 45 -3.95 18.29 20.40
CA TRP A 45 -3.57 16.90 20.55
C TRP A 45 -2.78 16.68 21.86
N PRO A 46 -3.26 15.82 22.76
CA PRO A 46 -2.73 15.77 24.14
C PRO A 46 -1.43 14.98 24.29
N PHE A 47 -0.93 14.36 23.22
CA PHE A 47 0.25 13.51 23.29
C PHE A 47 1.45 14.18 22.62
N ARG A 48 2.67 13.77 23.04
CA ARG A 48 3.92 14.32 22.50
C ARG A 48 4.21 13.89 21.05
N GLN A 49 3.74 12.72 20.68
CA GLN A 49 3.92 12.23 19.31
C GLN A 49 3.03 13.03 18.36
N ASP A 50 3.57 13.37 17.22
CA ASP A 50 2.82 14.00 16.15
C ASP A 50 1.81 13.01 15.55
N LEU A 51 0.55 13.40 15.52
CA LEU A 51 -0.53 12.57 14.99
C LEU A 51 -0.34 12.27 13.49
N ALA A 52 0.11 13.24 12.70
CA ALA A 52 0.35 13.05 11.28
C ALA A 52 1.42 11.98 11.02
N GLN A 53 2.50 12.00 11.81
CA GLN A 53 3.55 10.97 11.73
C GLN A 53 3.03 9.58 12.15
N LEU A 54 2.23 9.51 13.21
CA LEU A 54 1.59 8.26 13.64
C LEU A 54 0.69 7.69 12.55
N ILE A 55 -0.14 8.52 11.92
CA ILE A 55 -1.02 8.12 10.80
C ILE A 55 -0.20 7.63 9.61
N LYS A 56 0.86 8.36 9.24
CA LYS A 56 1.76 8.00 8.13
C LYS A 56 2.36 6.60 8.30
N GLU A 57 2.88 6.30 9.49
CA GLU A 57 3.46 4.98 9.78
C GLU A 57 2.39 3.89 9.86
N THR A 58 1.23 4.22 10.42
CA THR A 58 0.09 3.30 10.48
C THR A 58 -0.38 2.89 9.08
N GLU A 59 -0.55 3.85 8.16
CA GLU A 59 -0.95 3.54 6.79
C GLU A 59 0.10 2.65 6.09
N ARG A 60 1.39 2.93 6.30
CA ARG A 60 2.45 2.08 5.77
C ARG A 60 2.33 0.64 6.27
N HIS A 61 2.10 0.46 7.57
CA HIS A 61 1.91 -0.87 8.15
C HIS A 61 0.66 -1.55 7.60
N LEU A 62 -0.47 -0.86 7.50
CA LEU A 62 -1.70 -1.41 6.94
C LEU A 62 -1.53 -1.85 5.49
N LEU A 63 -0.91 -1.01 4.66
CA LEU A 63 -0.66 -1.32 3.26
C LEU A 63 0.26 -2.53 3.06
N LEU A 64 1.28 -2.69 3.91
CA LEU A 64 2.29 -3.73 3.76
C LEU A 64 1.95 -5.03 4.51
N THR A 65 1.22 -4.95 5.63
CA THR A 65 1.03 -6.09 6.54
C THR A 65 -0.42 -6.36 6.89
N GLY A 66 -1.34 -5.48 6.52
CA GLY A 66 -2.76 -5.59 6.82
C GLY A 66 -3.15 -5.25 8.26
N GLY A 67 -2.19 -4.85 9.10
CA GLY A 67 -2.44 -4.46 10.48
C GLY A 67 -1.41 -3.51 11.03
N ALA A 68 -1.80 -2.64 11.99
CA ALA A 68 -0.92 -1.74 12.70
C ALA A 68 -1.27 -1.69 14.19
N PHE A 69 -0.28 -1.51 15.03
CA PHE A 69 -0.39 -1.67 16.48
C PHE A 69 0.31 -0.53 17.20
N TRP A 70 -0.42 0.21 18.02
CA TRP A 70 0.15 1.21 18.92
C TRP A 70 0.01 0.73 20.37
N LEU A 71 1.10 0.43 21.02
CA LEU A 71 1.11 0.14 22.44
C LEU A 71 0.90 1.43 23.22
N LYS A 72 -0.11 1.45 24.07
CA LYS A 72 -0.43 2.58 24.96
C LYS A 72 0.58 2.64 26.10
N LEU A 73 1.36 3.70 26.17
CA LEU A 73 2.33 3.92 27.24
C LEU A 73 1.67 4.66 28.39
N ARG A 74 1.66 4.07 29.57
CA ARG A 74 1.01 4.63 30.75
C ARG A 74 2.01 4.91 31.88
N ARG A 75 1.77 5.99 32.60
CA ARG A 75 2.44 6.26 33.87
C ARG A 75 1.38 6.25 34.97
N GLY A 76 1.31 5.15 35.72
CA GLY A 76 0.12 4.88 36.55
C GLY A 76 -1.12 4.71 35.68
N ASN A 77 -2.17 5.47 35.98
CA ASN A 77 -3.41 5.46 35.18
C ASN A 77 -3.44 6.48 34.01
N VAL A 78 -2.38 7.31 33.90
CA VAL A 78 -2.34 8.37 32.89
C VAL A 78 -1.67 7.85 31.62
N LEU A 79 -2.36 7.96 30.50
CA LEU A 79 -1.81 7.70 29.18
C LEU A 79 -0.86 8.84 28.79
N THR A 80 0.40 8.50 28.48
CA THR A 80 1.45 9.49 28.21
C THR A 80 1.89 9.51 26.75
N GLY A 81 1.54 8.48 25.98
CA GLY A 81 1.92 8.38 24.57
C GLY A 81 1.80 6.95 24.04
N PHE A 82 2.45 6.71 22.91
CA PHE A 82 2.36 5.44 22.18
C PHE A 82 3.73 4.94 21.75
N GLN A 83 3.83 3.63 21.60
CA GLN A 83 4.92 2.99 20.88
C GLN A 83 4.31 2.24 19.68
N ILE A 84 4.71 2.61 18.47
CA ILE A 84 4.34 1.86 17.28
C ILE A 84 5.14 0.55 17.29
N LEU A 85 4.43 -0.57 17.28
CA LEU A 85 5.03 -1.90 17.24
C LEU A 85 5.20 -2.37 15.81
N ASN A 86 6.30 -3.08 15.54
CA ASN A 86 6.52 -3.66 14.21
C ASN A 86 5.52 -4.79 13.95
N PRO A 87 4.61 -4.68 12.97
CA PRO A 87 3.57 -5.66 12.71
C PRO A 87 4.12 -7.06 12.37
N THR A 88 5.34 -7.13 11.79
CA THR A 88 5.95 -8.40 11.40
C THR A 88 6.35 -9.26 12.59
N THR A 89 6.48 -8.64 13.75
CA THR A 89 6.84 -9.29 15.02
C THR A 89 5.62 -9.55 15.91
N MET A 90 4.44 -9.06 15.49
CA MET A 90 3.21 -9.17 16.26
C MET A 90 2.45 -10.46 15.95
N ARG A 91 1.84 -11.01 16.98
CA ARG A 91 0.90 -12.12 16.91
C ARG A 91 -0.37 -11.73 17.66
N VAL A 92 -1.51 -11.99 17.03
CA VAL A 92 -2.84 -11.77 17.61
C VAL A 92 -3.47 -13.15 17.86
N ASP A 93 -3.81 -13.41 19.10
CA ASP A 93 -4.51 -14.63 19.52
C ASP A 93 -5.89 -14.27 20.09
N TRP A 94 -6.86 -15.13 19.88
CA TRP A 94 -8.22 -14.93 20.33
C TRP A 94 -8.76 -16.19 21.04
N ASP A 95 -9.02 -16.07 22.33
CA ASP A 95 -9.73 -17.08 23.10
C ASP A 95 -11.24 -16.82 23.06
N THR A 96 -11.92 -17.44 22.11
CA THR A 96 -13.37 -17.28 21.90
C THR A 96 -14.21 -17.66 23.12
N ARG A 97 -13.67 -18.47 24.05
CA ARG A 97 -14.36 -18.83 25.29
C ARG A 97 -14.54 -17.66 26.24
N LYS A 98 -13.75 -16.60 26.05
CA LYS A 98 -13.84 -15.35 26.82
C LYS A 98 -14.76 -14.32 26.17
N ALA A 99 -15.28 -14.60 24.97
CA ALA A 99 -16.27 -13.74 24.33
C ALA A 99 -17.51 -13.60 25.20
N GLN A 100 -18.04 -12.39 25.33
CA GLN A 100 -19.20 -12.06 26.16
C GLN A 100 -20.28 -11.39 25.31
N PRO A 101 -21.57 -11.55 25.67
CA PRO A 101 -22.62 -10.76 25.08
C PRO A 101 -22.31 -9.25 25.26
N GLY A 102 -22.22 -8.51 24.15
CA GLY A 102 -21.83 -7.09 24.16
C GLY A 102 -20.34 -6.81 24.00
N ASN A 103 -19.46 -7.81 24.18
CA ASN A 103 -18.04 -7.69 23.88
C ASN A 103 -17.51 -8.98 23.23
N PRO A 104 -17.80 -9.21 21.93
CA PRO A 104 -17.38 -10.41 21.23
C PRO A 104 -15.87 -10.54 21.10
N TYR A 105 -15.13 -9.43 21.21
CA TYR A 105 -13.68 -9.37 21.12
C TYR A 105 -12.96 -9.50 22.48
N ALA A 106 -13.69 -9.76 23.56
CA ALA A 106 -13.08 -10.14 24.82
C ALA A 106 -12.24 -11.41 24.63
N GLY A 107 -11.03 -11.40 25.20
CA GLY A 107 -10.09 -12.53 25.05
C GLY A 107 -9.12 -12.40 23.86
N ILE A 108 -9.14 -11.32 23.12
CA ILE A 108 -8.05 -10.98 22.20
C ILE A 108 -6.81 -10.62 23.03
N THR A 109 -5.69 -11.20 22.66
CA THR A 109 -4.38 -10.91 23.26
C THR A 109 -3.34 -10.67 22.16
N PHE A 110 -2.45 -9.73 22.45
CA PHE A 110 -1.38 -9.35 21.55
C PHE A 110 -0.03 -9.75 22.15
N HIS A 111 0.81 -10.35 21.33
CA HIS A 111 2.17 -10.76 21.68
C HIS A 111 3.15 -10.22 20.67
N GLN A 112 4.33 -9.82 21.13
CA GLN A 112 5.42 -9.41 20.25
C GLN A 112 6.63 -10.30 20.48
N SER A 113 7.27 -10.77 19.40
CA SER A 113 8.50 -11.53 19.45
C SER A 113 9.61 -10.76 18.72
N VAL A 114 10.65 -10.35 19.45
CA VAL A 114 11.80 -9.61 18.91
C VAL A 114 13.07 -10.41 19.26
N GLY A 115 13.66 -11.08 18.28
CA GLY A 115 14.70 -12.06 18.53
C GLY A 115 14.20 -13.17 19.46
N ASP A 116 14.89 -13.41 20.54
CA ASP A 116 14.52 -14.40 21.56
C ASP A 116 13.60 -13.82 22.66
N ALA A 117 13.38 -12.51 22.67
CA ALA A 117 12.54 -11.85 23.65
C ALA A 117 11.07 -11.88 23.24
N GLN A 118 10.20 -12.18 24.22
CA GLN A 118 8.76 -12.12 24.08
C GLN A 118 8.18 -11.07 25.00
N TYR A 119 7.28 -10.25 24.45
CA TYR A 119 6.58 -9.18 25.16
C TYR A 119 5.08 -9.41 25.11
N GLY A 120 4.37 -8.94 26.13
CA GLY A 120 2.94 -9.17 26.32
C GLY A 120 2.68 -10.32 27.29
N PRO A 121 1.48 -10.95 27.34
CA PRO A 121 0.33 -10.58 26.54
C PRO A 121 -0.24 -9.19 26.89
N TRP A 122 -0.61 -8.43 25.86
CA TRP A 122 -1.37 -7.21 26.03
C TRP A 122 -2.84 -7.45 25.69
N SER A 123 -3.73 -6.76 26.36
CA SER A 123 -5.16 -6.77 26.07
C SER A 123 -5.52 -5.79 24.95
N ILE A 124 -6.77 -5.83 24.50
CA ILE A 124 -7.31 -4.84 23.54
C ILE A 124 -7.31 -3.43 24.13
N ASP A 125 -7.33 -3.28 25.47
CA ASP A 125 -7.29 -1.99 26.13
C ASP A 125 -5.89 -1.36 26.17
N ASP A 126 -4.86 -2.20 25.97
CA ASP A 126 -3.45 -1.76 25.97
C ASP A 126 -2.95 -1.40 24.57
N ILE A 127 -3.65 -1.82 23.52
CA ILE A 127 -3.26 -1.62 22.13
C ILE A 127 -4.33 -0.80 21.40
N VAL A 128 -3.92 0.17 20.58
CA VAL A 128 -4.77 0.71 19.52
C VAL A 128 -4.49 -0.14 18.28
N TYR A 129 -5.49 -0.87 17.85
CA TYR A 129 -5.36 -1.86 16.79
C TYR A 129 -6.10 -1.45 15.53
N PHE A 130 -5.34 -1.19 14.47
CA PHE A 130 -5.85 -0.94 13.13
C PHE A 130 -5.69 -2.20 12.29
N ARG A 131 -6.69 -2.53 11.49
CA ARG A 131 -6.61 -3.69 10.60
C ARG A 131 -7.39 -3.49 9.31
N GLU A 132 -6.90 -4.10 8.25
CA GLU A 132 -7.67 -4.28 7.02
C GLU A 132 -8.77 -5.33 7.23
N PRO A 133 -9.85 -5.27 6.43
CA PRO A 133 -10.84 -6.34 6.42
C PRO A 133 -10.20 -7.70 6.07
N SER A 134 -10.65 -8.75 6.74
CA SER A 134 -10.25 -10.12 6.45
C SER A 134 -11.48 -10.97 6.15
N LEU A 135 -11.37 -11.83 5.13
CA LEU A 135 -12.38 -12.83 4.82
C LEU A 135 -12.12 -14.17 5.51
N TYR A 136 -10.95 -14.33 6.11
CA TYR A 136 -10.50 -15.61 6.68
C TYR A 136 -10.45 -15.60 8.20
N ASP A 137 -10.35 -14.43 8.81
CA ASP A 137 -10.18 -14.29 10.25
C ASP A 137 -10.83 -13.00 10.75
N GLU A 138 -11.54 -13.09 11.87
CA GLU A 138 -12.31 -11.98 12.42
C GLU A 138 -11.47 -10.99 13.24
N VAL A 139 -10.28 -11.40 13.69
CA VAL A 139 -9.47 -10.61 14.64
C VAL A 139 -8.03 -10.36 14.20
N ARG A 140 -7.45 -11.23 13.38
CA ARG A 140 -6.08 -11.04 12.90
C ARG A 140 -5.98 -9.94 11.84
N PRO A 141 -4.76 -9.45 11.56
CA PRO A 141 -4.53 -8.56 10.43
C PRO A 141 -5.16 -9.07 9.16
N GLY A 142 -5.80 -8.19 8.40
CA GLY A 142 -6.47 -8.53 7.16
C GLY A 142 -5.53 -8.65 5.97
N LEU A 143 -6.09 -8.59 4.77
CA LEU A 143 -5.33 -8.68 3.53
C LEU A 143 -4.61 -7.36 3.26
N ALA A 144 -3.28 -7.39 3.28
CA ALA A 144 -2.46 -6.23 2.94
C ALA A 144 -2.61 -5.88 1.45
N PRO A 145 -2.98 -4.65 1.07
CA PRO A 145 -3.09 -4.26 -0.34
C PRO A 145 -1.82 -4.54 -1.15
N ALA A 146 -0.64 -4.27 -0.59
CA ALA A 146 0.63 -4.53 -1.27
C ALA A 146 0.89 -6.03 -1.52
N SER A 147 0.31 -6.94 -0.71
CA SER A 147 0.43 -8.38 -0.95
C SER A 147 -0.33 -8.83 -2.21
N VAL A 148 -1.39 -8.12 -2.57
CA VAL A 148 -2.13 -8.37 -3.81
C VAL A 148 -1.30 -7.94 -5.02
N ALA A 149 -0.54 -6.85 -4.91
CA ALA A 149 0.35 -6.36 -5.95
C ALA A 149 1.67 -7.18 -6.07
N LEU A 150 1.93 -8.12 -5.14
CA LEU A 150 3.21 -8.80 -5.01
C LEU A 150 3.68 -9.49 -6.30
N GLN A 151 2.80 -10.20 -7.01
CA GLN A 151 3.16 -10.88 -8.25
C GLN A 151 3.60 -9.88 -9.33
N SER A 152 2.88 -8.77 -9.47
CA SER A 152 3.23 -7.71 -10.41
C SER A 152 4.53 -7.00 -10.02
N ALA A 153 4.74 -6.77 -8.74
CA ALA A 153 5.98 -6.19 -8.22
C ALA A 153 7.17 -7.13 -8.48
N GLN A 154 7.02 -8.43 -8.25
CA GLN A 154 8.05 -9.43 -8.57
C GLN A 154 8.36 -9.46 -10.07
N LEU A 155 7.34 -9.39 -10.93
CA LEU A 155 7.57 -9.29 -12.38
C LEU A 155 8.39 -8.04 -12.71
N GLY A 156 8.06 -6.87 -12.14
CA GLY A 156 8.85 -5.65 -12.33
C GLY A 156 10.31 -5.83 -11.89
N HIS A 157 10.53 -6.42 -10.73
CA HIS A 157 11.87 -6.73 -10.24
C HIS A 157 12.66 -7.65 -11.20
N TYR A 158 12.00 -8.68 -11.76
CA TYR A 158 12.65 -9.57 -12.72
C TYR A 158 12.94 -8.88 -14.05
N LEU A 159 12.08 -7.97 -14.51
CA LEU A 159 12.32 -7.19 -15.73
C LEU A 159 13.54 -6.27 -15.56
N GLU A 160 13.67 -5.58 -14.43
CA GLU A 160 14.83 -4.75 -14.12
C GLU A 160 16.12 -5.59 -14.04
N ARG A 161 16.07 -6.71 -13.35
CA ARG A 161 17.22 -7.63 -13.27
C ARG A 161 17.59 -8.22 -14.63
N PHE A 162 16.60 -8.59 -15.42
CA PHE A 162 16.84 -9.07 -16.78
C PHE A 162 17.56 -8.01 -17.61
N ALA A 163 17.04 -6.77 -17.61
CA ALA A 163 17.66 -5.66 -18.32
C ALA A 163 19.09 -5.40 -17.83
N SER A 164 19.31 -5.36 -16.52
CA SER A 164 20.65 -5.18 -15.95
C SER A 164 21.62 -6.25 -16.40
N HIS A 165 21.26 -7.53 -16.26
CA HIS A 165 22.11 -8.64 -16.69
C HIS A 165 22.36 -8.68 -18.21
N PHE A 166 21.35 -8.28 -18.99
CA PHE A 166 21.49 -8.18 -20.44
C PHE A 166 22.58 -7.16 -20.81
N PHE A 167 22.54 -5.96 -20.21
CA PHE A 167 23.52 -4.93 -20.47
C PHE A 167 24.89 -5.24 -19.88
N GLU A 168 24.97 -5.79 -18.66
CA GLU A 168 26.22 -6.23 -18.02
C GLU A 168 26.90 -7.35 -18.80
N GLY A 169 26.13 -8.25 -19.40
CA GLY A 169 26.63 -9.33 -20.26
C GLY A 169 27.04 -8.89 -21.67
N GLY A 170 27.00 -7.58 -21.97
CA GLY A 170 27.39 -7.04 -23.29
C GLY A 170 26.35 -7.28 -24.36
N ALA A 171 25.08 -7.42 -24.01
CA ALA A 171 23.93 -7.61 -24.91
C ALA A 171 24.12 -8.81 -25.88
N GLN A 172 24.78 -9.87 -25.41
CA GLN A 172 25.07 -11.02 -26.24
C GLN A 172 23.85 -11.94 -26.40
N PRO A 173 23.66 -12.49 -27.60
CA PRO A 173 22.50 -13.32 -27.92
C PRO A 173 22.53 -14.70 -27.26
N ILE A 174 21.33 -15.32 -27.16
CA ILE A 174 21.19 -16.69 -26.68
C ILE A 174 21.95 -17.63 -27.67
N THR A 175 22.88 -18.37 -27.13
CA THR A 175 23.73 -19.27 -27.89
C THR A 175 23.15 -20.68 -27.93
N VAL A 176 22.89 -21.21 -29.12
CA VAL A 176 22.56 -22.63 -29.31
C VAL A 176 23.84 -23.40 -29.57
N LEU A 177 24.08 -24.40 -28.74
CA LEU A 177 25.22 -25.30 -28.87
C LEU A 177 24.77 -26.56 -29.67
N ASN A 178 25.31 -26.75 -30.87
CA ASN A 178 25.23 -28.01 -31.55
C ASN A 178 26.34 -28.94 -31.05
N LEU A 179 25.93 -30.04 -30.44
CA LEU A 179 26.86 -31.06 -29.95
C LEU A 179 27.04 -32.12 -30.99
N PRO A 180 28.19 -32.82 -31.03
CA PRO A 180 28.44 -33.89 -32.00
C PRO A 180 27.41 -35.03 -31.88
N GLU A 181 26.96 -35.55 -33.02
CA GLU A 181 25.90 -36.59 -33.12
C GLU A 181 26.35 -37.93 -32.46
N ASN A 182 27.66 -38.14 -32.31
CA ASN A 182 28.27 -39.35 -31.77
C ASN A 182 28.62 -39.24 -30.28
N MET A 183 28.13 -38.22 -29.58
CA MET A 183 28.31 -38.08 -28.13
C MET A 183 27.52 -39.16 -27.38
N ASP A 184 28.15 -39.85 -26.40
CA ASP A 184 27.46 -40.84 -25.57
C ASP A 184 26.38 -40.20 -24.70
N GLU A 185 25.28 -40.90 -24.53
CA GLU A 185 24.12 -40.37 -23.78
C GLU A 185 24.45 -40.00 -22.32
N SER A 186 25.39 -40.67 -21.70
CA SER A 186 25.88 -40.37 -20.37
C SER A 186 26.67 -39.05 -20.35
N GLU A 187 27.50 -38.79 -21.37
CA GLU A 187 28.23 -37.55 -21.56
C GLU A 187 27.30 -36.39 -21.86
N PHE A 188 26.28 -36.63 -22.71
CA PHE A 188 25.25 -35.63 -23.03
C PHE A 188 24.48 -35.20 -21.77
N LYS A 189 23.98 -36.13 -20.95
CA LYS A 189 23.26 -35.84 -19.70
C LYS A 189 24.13 -35.10 -18.70
N ARG A 190 25.40 -35.48 -18.58
CA ARG A 190 26.35 -34.79 -17.74
C ARG A 190 26.59 -33.36 -18.21
N PHE A 191 26.80 -33.17 -19.49
CA PHE A 191 26.94 -31.87 -20.12
C PHE A 191 25.67 -31.00 -19.91
N GLN A 192 24.50 -31.55 -20.18
CA GLN A 192 23.21 -30.88 -19.98
C GLN A 192 23.03 -30.44 -18.53
N THR A 193 23.32 -31.31 -17.57
CA THR A 193 23.20 -31.00 -16.14
C THR A 193 24.19 -29.89 -15.75
N GLU A 194 25.42 -29.98 -16.20
CA GLU A 194 26.47 -29.01 -15.93
C GLU A 194 26.16 -27.65 -16.60
N TRP A 195 25.66 -27.68 -17.82
CA TRP A 195 25.20 -26.48 -18.54
C TRP A 195 24.02 -25.82 -17.85
N THR A 196 22.99 -26.60 -17.53
CA THR A 196 21.80 -26.10 -16.84
C THR A 196 22.15 -25.48 -15.50
N SER A 197 23.02 -26.13 -14.70
CA SER A 197 23.42 -25.61 -13.40
C SER A 197 24.21 -24.28 -13.47
N ARG A 198 24.98 -24.09 -14.56
CA ARG A 198 25.84 -22.91 -14.74
C ARG A 198 25.16 -21.75 -15.45
N PHE A 199 24.19 -22.03 -16.34
CA PHE A 199 23.64 -21.04 -17.27
C PHE A 199 22.14 -20.87 -17.22
N SER A 200 21.38 -21.70 -16.47
CA SER A 200 19.95 -21.49 -16.29
C SER A 200 19.63 -20.52 -15.15
N GLY A 201 18.49 -19.86 -15.29
CA GLY A 201 17.95 -18.90 -14.35
C GLY A 201 18.31 -17.45 -14.66
N VAL A 202 17.50 -16.53 -14.11
CA VAL A 202 17.64 -15.08 -14.36
C VAL A 202 19.03 -14.55 -13.98
N ILE A 203 19.66 -15.13 -12.98
CA ILE A 203 20.99 -14.72 -12.46
C ILE A 203 22.12 -15.14 -13.43
N ASN A 204 21.91 -16.21 -14.21
CA ASN A 204 22.87 -16.75 -15.13
C ASN A 204 22.56 -16.42 -16.60
N ALA A 205 21.51 -15.62 -16.85
CA ALA A 205 21.18 -15.17 -18.19
C ALA A 205 22.38 -14.43 -18.82
N PHE A 206 22.67 -14.74 -20.08
CA PHE A 206 23.72 -14.09 -20.90
C PHE A 206 25.17 -14.36 -20.48
N ARG A 207 25.46 -15.39 -19.68
CA ARG A 207 26.85 -15.80 -19.43
C ARG A 207 27.46 -16.48 -20.65
N THR A 208 28.69 -16.09 -20.99
CA THR A 208 29.46 -16.74 -22.07
C THR A 208 29.96 -18.10 -21.60
N ALA A 209 29.69 -19.14 -22.40
CA ALA A 209 30.23 -20.46 -22.17
C ALA A 209 31.40 -20.76 -23.10
N PHE A 210 32.46 -21.31 -22.56
CA PHE A 210 33.63 -21.79 -23.33
C PHE A 210 33.54 -23.32 -23.36
N VAL A 211 33.32 -23.91 -24.55
CA VAL A 211 33.25 -25.36 -24.74
C VAL A 211 34.27 -25.77 -25.78
N ARG A 212 35.03 -26.85 -25.49
CA ARG A 212 35.93 -27.47 -26.46
C ARG A 212 35.24 -28.64 -27.12
N ALA A 213 34.74 -28.45 -28.34
CA ALA A 213 34.16 -29.51 -29.13
C ALA A 213 34.65 -29.36 -30.59
N PRO A 214 35.04 -30.45 -31.29
CA PRO A 214 35.67 -30.39 -32.63
C PRO A 214 34.73 -29.84 -33.73
N ASP A 215 33.42 -29.94 -33.58
CA ASP A 215 32.43 -29.50 -34.58
C ASP A 215 31.34 -28.60 -34.01
N LEU A 216 31.69 -27.73 -33.06
CA LEU A 216 30.72 -26.82 -32.45
C LEU A 216 30.32 -25.72 -33.44
N LYS A 217 29.08 -25.78 -33.94
CA LYS A 217 28.46 -24.66 -34.64
C LYS A 217 27.68 -23.82 -33.66
N VAL A 218 28.10 -22.59 -33.48
CA VAL A 218 27.40 -21.62 -32.65
C VAL A 218 26.35 -20.94 -33.51
N SER A 219 25.08 -21.20 -33.26
CA SER A 219 23.95 -20.49 -33.87
C SER A 219 23.34 -19.56 -32.83
N THR A 220 23.33 -18.28 -33.11
CA THR A 220 22.75 -17.27 -32.28
C THR A 220 21.28 -17.09 -32.64
N ILE A 221 20.39 -17.47 -31.73
CA ILE A 221 18.95 -17.17 -31.86
C ILE A 221 18.65 -16.10 -30.83
N THR A 222 18.71 -14.86 -31.26
CA THR A 222 18.27 -13.75 -30.43
C THR A 222 16.95 -13.27 -30.96
N PRO A 223 15.85 -13.35 -30.23
CA PRO A 223 14.71 -12.50 -30.53
C PRO A 223 15.20 -11.05 -30.43
N PRO A 224 14.90 -10.20 -31.41
CA PRO A 224 15.20 -8.79 -31.29
C PRO A 224 14.54 -8.25 -30.00
N ILE A 225 15.23 -7.36 -29.29
CA ILE A 225 14.77 -6.82 -28.00
C ILE A 225 13.36 -6.26 -28.06
N ASN A 226 12.98 -5.70 -29.19
CA ASN A 226 11.64 -5.20 -29.49
C ASN A 226 10.56 -6.31 -29.49
N GLU A 227 10.91 -7.58 -29.72
CA GLU A 227 9.97 -8.70 -29.64
C GLU A 227 9.76 -9.22 -28.21
N LEU A 228 10.57 -8.79 -27.26
CA LEU A 228 10.44 -9.17 -25.85
C LEU A 228 9.31 -8.44 -25.13
N MET A 229 8.61 -7.50 -25.78
CA MET A 229 7.48 -6.73 -25.23
C MET A 229 7.78 -6.13 -23.83
N LEU A 230 9.04 -5.81 -23.57
CA LEU A 230 9.48 -5.31 -22.25
C LEU A 230 8.76 -4.02 -21.83
N PRO A 231 8.54 -3.04 -22.73
CA PRO A 231 7.79 -1.83 -22.39
C PRO A 231 6.34 -2.14 -21.98
N GLU A 232 5.65 -3.00 -22.71
CA GLU A 232 4.25 -3.38 -22.44
C GLU A 232 4.13 -4.15 -21.12
N LEU A 233 5.10 -5.01 -20.79
CA LEU A 233 5.15 -5.70 -19.50
C LEU A 233 5.40 -4.72 -18.36
N GLN A 234 6.27 -3.75 -18.54
CA GLN A 234 6.54 -2.71 -17.56
C GLN A 234 5.30 -1.84 -17.32
N GLU A 235 4.62 -1.41 -18.38
CA GLU A 235 3.35 -0.68 -18.27
C GLU A 235 2.28 -1.47 -17.53
N ARG A 236 2.18 -2.78 -17.79
CA ARG A 236 1.26 -3.67 -17.10
C ARG A 236 1.58 -3.77 -15.59
N VAL A 237 2.86 -3.86 -15.22
CA VAL A 237 3.31 -3.87 -13.81
C VAL A 237 2.88 -2.59 -13.12
N ILE A 238 3.17 -1.42 -13.72
CA ILE A 238 2.82 -0.12 -13.16
C ILE A 238 1.31 0.02 -12.99
N THR A 239 0.55 -0.34 -14.03
CA THR A 239 -0.92 -0.28 -13.99
C THR A 239 -1.49 -1.18 -12.90
N SER A 240 -0.97 -2.41 -12.75
CA SER A 240 -1.42 -3.35 -11.72
C SER A 240 -1.14 -2.83 -10.31
N ILE A 241 0.04 -2.27 -10.05
CA ILE A 241 0.39 -1.68 -8.75
C ILE A 241 -0.50 -0.45 -8.48
N ALA A 242 -0.67 0.42 -9.48
CA ALA A 242 -1.51 1.62 -9.42
C ALA A 242 -2.96 1.26 -9.02
N MET A 243 -3.56 0.33 -9.75
CA MET A 243 -4.94 -0.14 -9.48
C MET A 243 -5.09 -0.77 -8.10
N THR A 244 -4.14 -1.62 -7.70
CA THR A 244 -4.22 -2.33 -6.41
C THR A 244 -4.11 -1.37 -5.22
N LEU A 245 -3.31 -0.32 -5.34
CA LEU A 245 -3.11 0.66 -4.28
C LEU A 245 -4.04 1.88 -4.41
N GLY A 246 -4.88 1.94 -5.45
CA GLY A 246 -5.77 3.09 -5.69
C GLY A 246 -5.03 4.38 -5.97
N VAL A 247 -3.84 4.31 -6.57
CA VAL A 247 -3.02 5.48 -6.92
C VAL A 247 -3.07 5.66 -8.45
N PRO A 248 -3.47 6.80 -8.98
CA PRO A 248 -3.45 7.05 -10.41
C PRO A 248 -2.06 6.84 -11.03
N ARG A 249 -2.01 6.22 -12.20
CA ARG A 249 -0.75 5.97 -12.90
C ARG A 249 0.04 7.25 -13.16
N THR A 250 -0.64 8.35 -13.47
CA THR A 250 -0.03 9.66 -13.73
C THR A 250 0.74 10.21 -12.53
N MET A 251 0.41 9.78 -11.31
CA MET A 251 1.14 10.16 -10.09
C MET A 251 2.37 9.29 -9.84
N LEU A 252 2.45 8.13 -10.49
CA LEU A 252 3.60 7.21 -10.39
C LEU A 252 4.64 7.47 -11.46
N GLU A 253 4.21 7.88 -12.65
CA GLU A 253 5.07 8.16 -13.80
C GLU A 253 5.08 9.65 -14.12
N ALA A 254 6.26 10.22 -14.31
CA ALA A 254 6.43 11.61 -14.78
C ALA A 254 6.29 11.72 -16.32
N SER A 255 5.34 11.00 -16.93
CA SER A 255 5.11 11.15 -18.38
C SER A 255 4.26 12.39 -18.63
N ALA A 256 4.39 12.98 -19.83
CA ALA A 256 3.73 14.19 -20.27
C ALA A 256 2.20 14.04 -20.39
N ALA A 257 1.54 13.66 -19.29
CA ALA A 257 0.10 13.71 -19.17
C ALA A 257 -0.35 15.17 -19.34
N ASN A 258 -1.36 15.41 -20.15
CA ASN A 258 -2.01 16.70 -20.26
C ASN A 258 -2.35 17.20 -18.85
N TYR A 259 -2.07 18.46 -18.57
CA TYR A 259 -2.26 19.09 -17.26
C TYR A 259 -3.68 18.86 -16.68
N ALA A 260 -4.69 18.88 -17.53
CA ALA A 260 -6.09 18.64 -17.18
C ALA A 260 -6.34 17.20 -16.66
N THR A 261 -5.70 16.18 -17.24
CA THR A 261 -5.83 14.80 -16.82
C THR A 261 -5.16 14.57 -15.45
N ALA A 262 -3.99 15.18 -15.26
CA ALA A 262 -3.25 15.04 -13.99
C ALA A 262 -4.01 15.67 -12.81
N ASP A 263 -4.73 16.76 -13.03
CA ASP A 263 -5.53 17.42 -11.99
C ASP A 263 -6.78 16.59 -11.65
N SER A 264 -7.48 16.08 -12.66
CA SER A 264 -8.61 15.16 -12.47
C SER A 264 -8.19 13.87 -11.75
N ASP A 265 -7.06 13.29 -12.13
CA ASP A 265 -6.52 12.09 -11.47
C ASP A 265 -6.16 12.36 -10.01
N ARG A 266 -5.62 13.54 -9.71
CA ARG A 266 -5.34 13.96 -8.33
C ARG A 266 -6.62 14.07 -7.51
N GLN A 267 -7.66 14.68 -8.04
CA GLN A 267 -8.95 14.80 -7.37
C GLN A 267 -9.59 13.42 -7.14
N SER A 268 -9.56 12.54 -8.15
CA SER A 268 -10.04 11.16 -8.03
C SER A 268 -9.29 10.39 -6.94
N PHE A 269 -7.97 10.51 -6.88
CA PHE A 269 -7.16 9.89 -5.82
C PHE A 269 -7.61 10.33 -4.41
N TRP A 270 -7.84 11.62 -4.22
CA TRP A 270 -8.33 12.11 -2.94
C TRP A 270 -9.73 11.61 -2.61
N ARG A 271 -10.67 11.71 -3.54
CA ARG A 271 -12.09 11.35 -3.31
C ARG A 271 -12.32 9.85 -3.18
N GLU A 272 -11.65 9.06 -4.00
CA GLU A 272 -11.92 7.62 -4.11
C GLU A 272 -11.01 6.77 -3.24
N THR A 273 -9.79 7.26 -2.93
CA THR A 273 -8.82 6.49 -2.16
C THR A 273 -8.59 7.04 -0.76
N ILE A 274 -8.32 8.33 -0.62
CA ILE A 274 -7.92 8.90 0.67
C ILE A 274 -9.12 9.21 1.56
N VAL A 275 -10.13 9.94 1.06
CA VAL A 275 -11.29 10.33 1.89
C VAL A 275 -12.04 9.11 2.47
N PRO A 276 -12.36 8.07 1.70
CA PRO A 276 -13.00 6.87 2.27
C PRO A 276 -12.13 6.17 3.31
N ARG A 277 -10.81 6.26 3.17
CA ARG A 277 -9.84 5.65 4.10
C ARG A 277 -9.87 6.30 5.48
N LEU A 278 -10.21 7.58 5.57
CA LEU A 278 -10.27 8.32 6.84
C LEU A 278 -11.25 7.71 7.83
N SER A 279 -12.32 7.07 7.36
CA SER A 279 -13.32 6.42 8.22
C SER A 279 -12.74 5.35 9.12
N LEU A 280 -11.74 4.60 8.65
CA LEU A 280 -11.04 3.60 9.47
C LEU A 280 -10.31 4.28 10.63
N TYR A 281 -9.59 5.37 10.35
CA TYR A 281 -8.85 6.11 11.36
C TYR A 281 -9.79 6.79 12.36
N ASP A 282 -10.85 7.40 11.85
CA ASP A 282 -11.87 8.04 12.68
C ASP A 282 -12.47 7.05 13.68
N GLN A 283 -12.95 5.91 13.21
CA GLN A 283 -13.53 4.88 14.05
C GLN A 283 -12.53 4.31 15.07
N VAL A 284 -11.33 3.94 14.64
CA VAL A 284 -10.36 3.29 15.53
C VAL A 284 -9.83 4.27 16.56
N LEU A 285 -9.46 5.49 16.16
CA LEU A 285 -8.93 6.49 17.07
C LEU A 285 -9.97 6.95 18.07
N ASN A 286 -11.19 7.24 17.64
CA ASN A 286 -12.25 7.66 18.55
C ASN A 286 -12.61 6.52 19.50
N ASN A 287 -12.99 5.35 19.02
CA ASN A 287 -13.53 4.28 19.87
C ASN A 287 -12.47 3.67 20.81
N GLN A 288 -11.23 3.45 20.33
CA GLN A 288 -10.23 2.73 21.12
C GLN A 288 -9.32 3.64 21.96
N LEU A 289 -9.27 4.93 21.62
CA LEU A 289 -8.31 5.84 22.24
C LEU A 289 -8.95 7.07 22.87
N LEU A 290 -9.76 7.83 22.12
CA LEU A 290 -10.13 9.19 22.46
C LEU A 290 -11.40 9.28 23.29
N GLU A 291 -12.42 8.47 22.98
CA GLU A 291 -13.68 8.44 23.71
C GLU A 291 -13.52 8.16 25.22
N PRO A 292 -12.66 7.21 25.66
CA PRO A 292 -12.39 7.01 27.08
C PRO A 292 -11.73 8.20 27.79
N LEU A 293 -11.19 9.16 27.02
CA LEU A 293 -10.55 10.38 27.51
C LEU A 293 -11.43 11.62 27.33
N ASN A 294 -12.66 11.46 26.87
CA ASN A 294 -13.61 12.53 26.50
C ASN A 294 -13.09 13.45 25.40
N TYR A 295 -12.36 12.88 24.41
CA TYR A 295 -11.96 13.57 23.20
C TYR A 295 -12.66 12.97 22.00
N GLN A 296 -12.85 13.75 20.95
CA GLN A 296 -13.34 13.35 19.64
C GLN A 296 -12.46 13.95 18.55
N LEU A 297 -11.90 13.12 17.67
CA LEU A 297 -11.16 13.52 16.48
C LEU A 297 -12.10 13.56 15.28
N ARG A 298 -11.94 14.57 14.45
CA ARG A 298 -12.60 14.65 13.12
C ARG A 298 -11.58 15.04 12.07
N PHE A 299 -11.56 14.30 10.98
CA PHE A 299 -10.81 14.68 9.80
C PHE A 299 -11.58 15.75 9.01
N ASN A 300 -10.85 16.72 8.46
CA ASN A 300 -11.41 17.81 7.67
C ASN A 300 -10.78 17.81 6.25
N PRO A 301 -11.12 16.84 5.37
CA PRO A 301 -10.57 16.77 4.04
C PRO A 301 -10.99 17.96 3.16
N GLU A 302 -12.11 18.62 3.46
CA GLU A 302 -12.62 19.80 2.73
C GLU A 302 -11.69 21.01 2.85
N ALA A 303 -10.85 21.05 3.88
CA ALA A 303 -9.82 22.10 4.03
C ALA A 303 -8.63 21.93 3.07
N LEU A 304 -8.55 20.84 2.31
CA LEU A 304 -7.49 20.62 1.33
C LEU A 304 -7.76 21.40 0.03
N ASP A 305 -6.79 22.17 -0.44
CA ASP A 305 -6.88 22.99 -1.66
C ASP A 305 -7.37 22.18 -2.88
N VAL A 306 -6.92 20.92 -3.00
CA VAL A 306 -7.28 20.03 -4.11
C VAL A 306 -8.78 19.71 -4.15
N LEU A 307 -9.46 19.74 -3.02
CA LEU A 307 -10.90 19.51 -2.91
C LEU A 307 -11.71 20.82 -2.96
N GLN A 308 -11.11 21.95 -2.56
CA GLN A 308 -11.74 23.29 -2.59
C GLN A 308 -11.98 23.82 -4.02
N THR A 309 -11.15 23.47 -4.98
CA THR A 309 -11.33 23.88 -6.39
C THR A 309 -12.68 23.41 -6.93
N ASP A 310 -13.16 22.27 -6.50
CA ASP A 310 -14.45 21.73 -6.88
C ASP A 310 -15.61 22.44 -6.17
N GLU A 311 -15.44 22.87 -4.94
CA GLU A 311 -16.43 23.67 -4.23
C GLU A 311 -16.62 25.04 -4.84
N ALA A 312 -15.53 25.67 -5.31
CA ALA A 312 -15.62 26.93 -6.05
C ALA A 312 -16.40 26.77 -7.36
N MET A 313 -16.19 25.66 -8.08
CA MET A 313 -16.97 25.34 -9.29
C MET A 313 -18.46 25.04 -8.95
N ARG A 314 -18.72 24.32 -7.87
CA ARG A 314 -20.07 24.05 -7.38
C ARG A 314 -20.78 25.35 -6.94
N ALA A 315 -20.06 26.20 -6.19
CA ALA A 315 -20.59 27.52 -5.81
C ALA A 315 -20.90 28.39 -7.03
N GLY A 316 -20.03 28.37 -8.06
CA GLY A 316 -20.30 29.00 -9.33
C GLY A 316 -21.55 28.45 -10.04
N SER A 317 -21.70 27.13 -10.05
CA SER A 317 -22.89 26.46 -10.61
C SER A 317 -24.15 26.78 -9.81
N LEU A 318 -24.07 26.86 -8.49
CA LEU A 318 -25.17 27.30 -7.62
C LEU A 318 -25.64 28.72 -7.99
N LEU A 319 -24.70 29.63 -8.13
CA LEU A 319 -25.01 31.00 -8.54
C LEU A 319 -25.69 31.05 -9.91
N GLN A 320 -25.22 30.25 -10.88
CA GLN A 320 -25.82 30.17 -12.21
C GLN A 320 -27.24 29.59 -12.17
N LEU A 321 -27.50 28.55 -11.38
CA LEU A 321 -28.84 27.98 -11.21
C LEU A 321 -29.82 28.99 -10.57
N VAL A 322 -29.37 29.71 -9.55
CA VAL A 322 -30.19 30.74 -8.90
C VAL A 322 -30.45 31.91 -9.86
N GLN A 323 -29.46 32.33 -10.63
CA GLN A 323 -29.65 33.35 -11.67
C GLN A 323 -30.61 32.91 -12.81
N ALA A 324 -30.66 31.60 -13.10
CA ALA A 324 -31.56 31.02 -14.05
C ALA A 324 -33.01 30.87 -13.50
N GLY A 325 -33.27 31.31 -12.25
CA GLY A 325 -34.59 31.32 -11.63
C GLY A 325 -34.89 30.05 -10.82
N VAL A 326 -33.92 29.16 -10.58
CA VAL A 326 -34.13 28.01 -9.70
C VAL A 326 -34.09 28.52 -8.25
N PRO A 327 -35.10 28.21 -7.40
CA PRO A 327 -35.06 28.55 -5.98
C PRO A 327 -33.77 28.02 -5.31
N LEU A 328 -33.19 28.82 -4.42
CA LEU A 328 -31.91 28.48 -3.77
C LEU A 328 -31.89 27.06 -3.18
N ARG A 329 -32.92 26.68 -2.44
CA ARG A 329 -33.05 25.31 -1.89
C ARG A 329 -33.05 24.24 -2.99
N GLY A 330 -33.78 24.43 -4.08
CA GLY A 330 -33.75 23.49 -5.20
C GLY A 330 -32.40 23.41 -5.89
N ALA A 331 -31.70 24.53 -6.01
CA ALA A 331 -30.35 24.55 -6.55
C ALA A 331 -29.33 23.86 -5.61
N MET A 332 -29.45 24.02 -4.30
CA MET A 332 -28.65 23.33 -3.29
C MET A 332 -28.89 21.82 -3.32
N THR A 333 -30.13 21.37 -3.40
CA THR A 333 -30.47 19.94 -3.52
C THR A 333 -29.89 19.32 -4.81
N ILE A 334 -30.01 20.03 -5.95
CA ILE A 334 -29.44 19.59 -7.24
C ILE A 334 -27.92 19.40 -7.15
N LEU A 335 -27.23 20.23 -6.38
CA LEU A 335 -25.78 20.22 -6.24
C LEU A 335 -25.30 19.38 -5.05
N GLY A 336 -26.20 18.75 -4.28
CA GLY A 336 -25.85 17.87 -3.16
C GLY A 336 -25.42 18.60 -1.89
N TYR A 337 -25.89 19.81 -1.66
CA TYR A 337 -25.65 20.59 -0.44
C TYR A 337 -26.70 20.33 0.68
N ASP A 338 -27.39 19.21 0.66
CA ASP A 338 -28.48 18.90 1.59
C ASP A 338 -28.04 18.90 3.08
N GLN A 339 -26.74 18.73 3.35
CA GLN A 339 -26.22 18.73 4.72
C GLN A 339 -26.03 20.15 5.31
N ILE A 340 -26.15 21.20 4.52
CA ILE A 340 -26.01 22.59 4.98
C ILE A 340 -27.37 23.18 5.41
N GLU A 341 -28.47 22.54 5.07
CA GLU A 341 -29.82 22.97 5.47
C GLU A 341 -30.01 23.04 7.00
N GLU A 342 -29.37 22.16 7.77
CA GLU A 342 -29.41 22.21 9.23
C GLU A 342 -28.65 23.42 9.84
N ALA A 343 -27.66 23.97 9.11
CA ALA A 343 -26.84 25.09 9.57
C ALA A 343 -27.48 26.46 9.27
N LEU A 344 -28.42 26.55 8.34
CA LEU A 344 -29.03 27.82 7.93
C LEU A 344 -30.29 28.20 8.71
N GLY A 345 -30.81 27.31 9.58
CA GLY A 345 -32.00 27.57 10.40
C GLY A 345 -33.30 27.73 9.58
N PRO A 346 -34.46 27.59 10.20
CA PRO A 346 -35.70 27.91 9.54
C PRO A 346 -35.82 29.44 9.33
N GLU A 347 -36.18 29.85 8.08
CA GLU A 347 -36.61 31.23 7.82
C GLU A 347 -37.86 31.60 8.60
#